data_e2f1fa6a5770fc6cc6da875c621e8b59
#
_entry.id   e2f1fa6a5770fc6cc6da875c621e8b59
#
_cell.length_a   1.000
_cell.length_b   1.000
_cell.length_c   1.000
_cell.angle_alpha   90.00
_cell.angle_beta   90.00
_cell.angle_gamma   90.00
#
_symmetry.space_group_name_H-M   'P 1'
#
loop_
_entity.id
_entity.type
_entity.pdbx_description
1 polymer ?
#
loop_
_entity_poly.entity_id
_entity_poly.type
_entity_poly.pdbx_seq_one_letter_code
_entity_poly.pdbx_strand_id
1 'polypeptide(L)'
;MAYVELIDAQKALKIGIPALVRITMVKELEGEYKSNVVDIDLEKRILFLSIPSYKGRFIPIPKGVRMTVNLFDRSSIYEFDTISLGVIKRDNIYVIPVPFPETVRKTERRKFVRIPLYLEGRFYLSTEPDAESYVFTTRNISAGGMLMVTKKYLKMGDIIYIDLKLDNELSLNKQKSKIVRQDEQIDEGFMYGVQFLDIPPALEKALVRFIFQKEIKMKAIK
;
A
#
# COMPACT_ATOMS: atom_id res chain seq x y z
N MET A 1 -5.91 14.55 11.88
CA MET A 1 -4.85 15.03 10.97
C MET A 1 -3.75 13.97 10.94
N ALA A 2 -3.20 13.65 9.78
CA ALA A 2 -2.03 12.78 9.73
C ALA A 2 -0.84 13.54 10.32
N TYR A 3 -0.12 12.91 11.24
CA TYR A 3 1.08 13.49 11.84
C TYR A 3 2.20 13.46 10.80
N VAL A 4 2.78 14.61 10.52
CA VAL A 4 3.94 14.76 9.62
C VAL A 4 5.17 15.05 10.46
N GLU A 5 6.18 14.22 10.33
CA GLU A 5 7.45 14.30 11.04
C GLU A 5 8.58 14.46 10.02
N LEU A 6 9.52 15.36 10.30
CA LEU A 6 10.78 15.43 9.56
C LEU A 6 11.78 14.47 10.19
N ILE A 7 12.25 13.52 9.40
CA ILE A 7 13.24 12.54 9.85
C ILE A 7 14.46 12.53 8.94
N ASP A 8 15.59 12.08 9.47
CA ASP A 8 16.82 11.86 8.70
C ASP A 8 16.58 10.85 7.57
N ALA A 9 16.94 11.24 6.34
CA ALA A 9 16.73 10.42 5.16
C ALA A 9 17.52 9.11 5.20
N GLN A 10 18.72 9.06 5.80
CA GLN A 10 19.52 7.83 5.89
C GLN A 10 18.82 6.75 6.72
N LYS A 11 17.98 7.14 7.70
CA LYS A 11 17.19 6.19 8.50
C LYS A 11 15.97 5.65 7.78
N ALA A 12 15.47 6.41 6.80
CA ALA A 12 14.21 6.12 6.10
C ALA A 12 14.40 5.40 4.77
N LEU A 13 15.42 5.80 4.00
CA LEU A 13 15.58 5.37 2.63
C LEU A 13 16.36 4.05 2.53
N LYS A 14 15.84 3.13 1.73
CA LYS A 14 16.43 1.80 1.51
C LYS A 14 16.32 1.42 0.04
N ILE A 15 17.27 0.64 -0.45
CA ILE A 15 17.20 0.05 -1.78
C ILE A 15 15.97 -0.87 -1.86
N GLY A 16 15.29 -0.86 -3.00
CA GLY A 16 14.09 -1.65 -3.26
C GLY A 16 12.77 -1.02 -2.78
N ILE A 17 12.81 0.12 -2.05
CA ILE A 17 11.56 0.81 -1.67
C ILE A 17 10.80 1.28 -2.91
N PRO A 18 9.49 0.94 -3.04
CA PRO A 18 8.63 1.47 -4.10
C PRO A 18 8.51 3.00 -4.01
N ALA A 19 8.56 3.64 -5.16
CA ALA A 19 8.46 5.08 -5.31
C ALA A 19 7.31 5.49 -6.23
N LEU A 20 6.74 6.66 -5.99
CA LEU A 20 5.88 7.39 -6.90
C LEU A 20 6.52 8.75 -7.15
N VAL A 21 6.84 9.02 -8.40
CA VAL A 21 7.40 10.30 -8.84
C VAL A 21 6.27 11.15 -9.37
N ARG A 22 6.07 12.33 -8.78
CA ARG A 22 5.06 13.31 -9.21
C ARG A 22 5.75 14.50 -9.85
N ILE A 23 5.30 14.88 -11.05
CA ILE A 23 5.73 16.05 -11.79
C ILE A 23 4.51 16.95 -12.01
N THR A 24 4.63 18.23 -11.66
CA THR A 24 3.51 19.20 -11.76
C THR A 24 3.89 20.45 -12.55
N MET A 25 5.19 20.71 -12.78
CA MET A 25 5.65 21.96 -13.38
C MET A 25 6.01 21.87 -14.86
N VAL A 26 5.98 20.68 -15.43
CA VAL A 26 6.29 20.46 -16.87
C VAL A 26 5.08 19.81 -17.50
N LYS A 27 4.32 20.55 -18.29
CA LYS A 27 3.01 20.15 -18.83
C LYS A 27 3.05 18.83 -19.60
N GLU A 28 4.10 18.58 -20.37
CA GLU A 28 4.28 17.37 -21.18
C GLU A 28 4.60 16.14 -20.32
N LEU A 29 5.05 16.35 -19.08
CA LEU A 29 5.43 15.30 -18.12
C LEU A 29 4.56 15.36 -16.87
N GLU A 30 3.49 16.16 -16.84
CA GLU A 30 2.61 16.25 -15.69
C GLU A 30 1.96 14.88 -15.40
N GLY A 31 2.10 14.43 -14.16
CA GLY A 31 1.54 13.13 -13.78
C GLY A 31 2.23 12.48 -12.59
N GLU A 32 1.78 11.26 -12.30
CA GLU A 32 2.33 10.38 -11.28
C GLU A 32 2.81 9.08 -11.91
N TYR A 33 4.06 8.72 -11.64
CA TYR A 33 4.77 7.63 -12.29
C TYR A 33 5.35 6.65 -11.28
N LYS A 34 5.13 5.36 -11.48
CA LYS A 34 5.70 4.31 -10.62
C LYS A 34 7.19 4.18 -10.87
N SER A 35 7.95 4.07 -9.78
CA SER A 35 9.39 3.86 -9.76
C SER A 35 9.78 3.07 -8.51
N ASN A 36 11.06 2.90 -8.27
CA ASN A 36 11.62 2.35 -7.03
C ASN A 36 13.04 2.87 -6.81
N VAL A 37 13.52 2.81 -5.59
CA VAL A 37 14.91 3.08 -5.26
C VAL A 37 15.76 1.90 -5.72
N VAL A 38 16.69 2.14 -6.65
CA VAL A 38 17.57 1.12 -7.21
C VAL A 38 18.88 1.04 -6.44
N ASP A 39 19.44 2.20 -6.08
CA ASP A 39 20.71 2.29 -5.37
C ASP A 39 20.85 3.60 -4.62
N ILE A 40 21.79 3.66 -3.65
CA ILE A 40 22.09 4.83 -2.82
C ILE A 40 23.60 4.96 -2.71
N ASP A 41 24.14 6.07 -3.19
CA ASP A 41 25.54 6.47 -3.04
C ASP A 41 25.61 7.60 -1.96
N LEU A 42 25.95 7.22 -0.74
CA LEU A 42 26.01 8.19 0.37
C LEU A 42 27.24 9.08 0.29
N GLU A 43 28.33 8.62 -0.33
CA GLU A 43 29.56 9.43 -0.49
C GLU A 43 29.31 10.58 -1.46
N LYS A 44 28.68 10.28 -2.60
CA LYS A 44 28.31 11.28 -3.61
C LYS A 44 27.00 11.98 -3.30
N ARG A 45 26.28 11.55 -2.26
CA ARG A 45 24.96 12.04 -1.90
C ARG A 45 23.96 11.97 -3.09
N ILE A 46 23.87 10.80 -3.70
CA ILE A 46 23.00 10.52 -4.83
C ILE A 46 22.09 9.33 -4.51
N LEU A 47 20.80 9.50 -4.78
CA LEU A 47 19.80 8.44 -4.80
C LEU A 47 19.48 8.10 -6.26
N PHE A 48 19.43 6.80 -6.58
CA PHE A 48 19.13 6.34 -7.93
C PHE A 48 17.72 5.75 -7.96
N LEU A 49 16.88 6.30 -8.82
CA LEU A 49 15.54 5.82 -9.07
C LEU A 49 15.51 5.01 -10.38
N SER A 50 14.72 3.95 -10.46
CA SER A 50 14.44 3.31 -11.74
C SER A 50 13.75 4.31 -12.68
N ILE A 51 13.86 4.10 -14.00
CA ILE A 51 13.09 4.92 -14.94
C ILE A 51 11.61 4.83 -14.57
N PRO A 52 10.94 5.94 -14.25
CA PRO A 52 9.53 5.94 -13.92
C PRO A 52 8.67 5.38 -15.05
N SER A 53 7.56 4.76 -14.70
CA SER A 53 6.68 4.15 -15.68
C SER A 53 5.21 4.47 -15.43
N TYR A 54 4.45 4.51 -16.52
CA TYR A 54 3.00 4.66 -16.51
C TYR A 54 2.38 3.67 -17.50
N LYS A 55 1.47 2.82 -17.05
CA LYS A 55 0.80 1.76 -17.86
C LYS A 55 1.80 0.96 -18.72
N GLY A 56 2.93 0.55 -18.13
CA GLY A 56 3.96 -0.25 -18.79
C GLY A 56 4.91 0.53 -19.73
N ARG A 57 4.73 1.85 -19.88
CA ARG A 57 5.63 2.70 -20.68
C ARG A 57 6.62 3.42 -19.77
N PHE A 58 7.89 3.39 -20.12
CA PHE A 58 8.92 4.16 -19.44
C PHE A 58 8.83 5.64 -19.78
N ILE A 59 9.01 6.48 -18.76
CA ILE A 59 8.97 7.95 -18.85
C ILE A 59 10.37 8.47 -18.46
N PRO A 60 11.28 8.66 -19.42
CA PRO A 60 12.59 9.23 -19.13
C PRO A 60 12.42 10.71 -18.74
N ILE A 61 12.87 11.05 -17.53
CA ILE A 61 12.76 12.42 -17.02
C ILE A 61 14.05 13.18 -17.35
N PRO A 62 13.98 14.27 -18.12
CA PRO A 62 15.16 15.07 -18.48
C PRO A 62 15.84 15.68 -17.25
N LYS A 63 17.12 16.04 -17.43
CA LYS A 63 17.87 16.81 -16.42
C LYS A 63 17.20 18.14 -16.15
N GLY A 64 17.15 18.56 -14.89
CA GLY A 64 16.60 19.82 -14.46
C GLY A 64 15.12 19.82 -14.13
N VAL A 65 14.39 18.73 -14.39
CA VAL A 65 12.96 18.63 -14.05
C VAL A 65 12.80 18.45 -12.54
N ARG A 66 12.04 19.38 -11.93
CA ARG A 66 11.64 19.29 -10.51
C ARG A 66 10.54 18.27 -10.33
N MET A 67 10.62 17.49 -9.25
CA MET A 67 9.67 16.45 -8.94
C MET A 67 9.57 16.21 -7.44
N THR A 68 8.42 15.73 -6.99
CA THR A 68 8.21 15.21 -5.64
C THR A 68 8.28 13.69 -5.69
N VAL A 69 9.06 13.09 -4.81
CA VAL A 69 9.20 11.64 -4.69
C VAL A 69 8.52 11.18 -3.40
N ASN A 70 7.55 10.27 -3.55
CA ASN A 70 6.90 9.59 -2.44
C ASN A 70 7.40 8.15 -2.39
N LEU A 71 8.00 7.76 -1.27
CA LEU A 71 8.50 6.41 -1.02
C LEU A 71 7.57 5.69 -0.04
N PHE A 72 7.24 4.43 -0.33
CA PHE A 72 6.24 3.68 0.41
C PHE A 72 6.89 2.55 1.21
N ASP A 73 7.03 2.73 2.51
CA ASP A 73 7.34 1.64 3.43
C ASP A 73 6.05 1.21 4.16
N ARG A 74 5.96 -0.02 4.58
CA ARG A 74 4.84 -0.69 5.29
C ARG A 74 3.64 0.20 5.64
N SER A 75 3.76 1.08 6.64
CA SER A 75 2.69 2.00 7.10
C SER A 75 2.96 3.46 6.75
N SER A 76 4.21 3.82 6.46
CA SER A 76 4.67 5.20 6.29
C SER A 76 4.84 5.58 4.82
N ILE A 77 4.68 6.87 4.55
CA ILE A 77 5.12 7.51 3.30
C ILE A 77 6.25 8.45 3.69
N TYR A 78 7.33 8.40 2.92
CA TYR A 78 8.42 9.36 3.00
C TYR A 78 8.40 10.23 1.75
N GLU A 79 8.24 11.52 1.91
CA GLU A 79 8.12 12.47 0.81
C GLU A 79 9.28 13.46 0.84
N PHE A 80 9.85 13.75 -0.33
CA PHE A 80 10.82 14.82 -0.52
C PHE A 80 10.74 15.40 -1.92
N ASP A 81 11.13 16.67 -2.04
CA ASP A 81 11.23 17.37 -3.32
C ASP A 81 12.67 17.30 -3.81
N THR A 82 12.85 17.09 -5.12
CA THR A 82 14.16 16.93 -5.73
C THR A 82 14.16 17.36 -7.19
N ILE A 83 15.30 17.19 -7.84
CA ILE A 83 15.50 17.51 -9.26
C ILE A 83 16.14 16.31 -9.95
N SER A 84 15.68 15.99 -11.15
CA SER A 84 16.32 14.96 -11.99
C SER A 84 17.70 15.42 -12.45
N LEU A 85 18.71 14.59 -12.32
CA LEU A 85 20.03 14.79 -12.89
C LEU A 85 20.14 14.22 -14.32
N GLY A 86 19.01 13.76 -14.88
CA GLY A 86 18.91 13.15 -16.20
C GLY A 86 18.97 11.63 -16.15
N VAL A 87 18.81 10.99 -17.29
CA VAL A 87 18.91 9.54 -17.43
C VAL A 87 20.35 9.14 -17.65
N ILE A 88 20.84 8.19 -16.87
CA ILE A 88 22.18 7.59 -17.06
C ILE A 88 22.09 6.06 -17.13
N LYS A 89 23.09 5.44 -17.73
CA LYS A 89 23.27 3.98 -17.68
C LYS A 89 24.21 3.62 -16.52
N ARG A 90 23.77 2.74 -15.64
CA ARG A 90 24.56 2.19 -14.52
C ARG A 90 24.36 0.69 -14.46
N ASP A 91 25.44 -0.07 -14.42
CA ASP A 91 25.41 -1.54 -14.33
C ASP A 91 24.40 -2.23 -15.28
N ASN A 92 24.40 -1.79 -16.56
CA ASN A 92 23.52 -2.26 -17.63
C ASN A 92 22.02 -1.86 -17.50
N ILE A 93 21.63 -1.09 -16.51
CA ILE A 93 20.27 -0.54 -16.39
C ILE A 93 20.26 0.99 -16.56
N TYR A 94 19.14 1.53 -17.04
CA TYR A 94 18.94 2.99 -17.07
C TYR A 94 18.26 3.44 -15.78
N VAL A 95 18.83 4.49 -15.16
CA VAL A 95 18.36 5.04 -13.89
C VAL A 95 18.30 6.55 -13.95
N ILE A 96 17.56 7.17 -13.03
CA ILE A 96 17.52 8.62 -12.82
C ILE A 96 18.20 8.91 -11.47
N PRO A 97 19.42 9.44 -11.47
CA PRO A 97 20.03 9.97 -10.27
C PRO A 97 19.32 11.26 -9.85
N VAL A 98 19.16 11.41 -8.55
CA VAL A 98 18.68 12.62 -7.89
C VAL A 98 19.56 12.93 -6.67
N PRO A 99 19.67 14.19 -6.24
CA PRO A 99 20.33 14.52 -4.98
C PRO A 99 19.71 13.74 -3.84
N PHE A 100 20.54 13.14 -2.98
CA PHE A 100 20.08 12.47 -1.77
C PHE A 100 19.60 13.54 -0.77
N PRO A 101 18.35 13.49 -0.30
CA PRO A 101 17.84 14.48 0.64
C PRO A 101 18.52 14.35 2.02
N GLU A 102 18.59 15.43 2.78
CA GLU A 102 19.03 15.36 4.19
C GLU A 102 17.91 14.83 5.08
N THR A 103 16.72 15.36 4.86
CA THR A 103 15.51 14.98 5.60
C THR A 103 14.39 14.63 4.64
N VAL A 104 13.46 13.84 5.14
CA VAL A 104 12.21 13.48 4.44
C VAL A 104 11.01 13.73 5.35
N ARG A 105 9.88 14.10 4.75
CA ARG A 105 8.59 14.22 5.43
C ARG A 105 8.00 12.81 5.59
N LYS A 106 7.96 12.30 6.81
CA LYS A 106 7.31 11.03 7.14
C LYS A 106 5.85 11.27 7.51
N THR A 107 4.95 10.53 6.89
CA THR A 107 3.52 10.53 7.19
C THR A 107 3.06 9.11 7.48
N GLU A 108 2.48 8.90 8.67
CA GLU A 108 1.79 7.65 9.02
C GLU A 108 0.36 7.69 8.48
N ARG A 109 0.09 6.97 7.39
CA ARG A 109 -1.24 6.99 6.73
C ARG A 109 -2.18 5.90 7.20
N ARG A 110 -1.68 4.91 7.94
CA ARG A 110 -2.47 3.76 8.37
C ARG A 110 -2.76 3.83 9.86
N LYS A 111 -4.05 3.91 10.23
CA LYS A 111 -4.48 3.78 11.63
C LYS A 111 -4.13 2.40 12.21
N PHE A 112 -4.17 1.35 11.37
CA PHE A 112 -3.98 -0.03 11.81
C PHE A 112 -2.90 -0.74 11.00
N VAL A 113 -2.12 -1.57 11.67
CA VAL A 113 -1.16 -2.49 11.06
C VAL A 113 -1.90 -3.50 10.17
N ARG A 114 -1.29 -3.86 9.05
CA ARG A 114 -1.77 -4.92 8.14
C ARG A 114 -0.79 -6.07 8.15
N ILE A 115 -1.31 -7.28 8.27
CA ILE A 115 -0.52 -8.51 8.18
C ILE A 115 -0.98 -9.34 6.99
N PRO A 116 -0.07 -10.01 6.26
CA PRO A 116 -0.46 -11.04 5.30
C PRO A 116 -1.13 -12.18 6.08
N LEU A 117 -2.35 -12.52 5.71
CA LEU A 117 -3.10 -13.59 6.34
C LEU A 117 -4.10 -14.14 5.33
N TYR A 118 -4.02 -15.45 5.08
CA TYR A 118 -4.83 -16.16 4.11
C TYR A 118 -5.90 -16.96 4.86
N LEU A 119 -7.14 -16.47 4.83
CA LEU A 119 -8.30 -17.09 5.44
C LEU A 119 -9.42 -17.18 4.42
N GLU A 120 -10.21 -18.22 4.47
CA GLU A 120 -11.45 -18.35 3.75
C GLU A 120 -12.61 -17.83 4.59
N GLY A 121 -13.51 -17.08 3.95
CA GLY A 121 -14.72 -16.54 4.57
C GLY A 121 -15.87 -16.48 3.59
N ARG A 122 -17.01 -16.00 4.09
CA ARG A 122 -18.20 -15.78 3.27
C ARG A 122 -18.69 -14.34 3.42
N PHE A 123 -19.33 -13.83 2.39
CA PHE A 123 -20.02 -12.56 2.46
C PHE A 123 -21.40 -12.64 1.81
N TYR A 124 -22.22 -11.67 2.14
CA TYR A 124 -23.60 -11.54 1.69
C TYR A 124 -23.84 -10.12 1.22
N LEU A 125 -24.78 -9.93 0.29
CA LEU A 125 -25.16 -8.60 -0.20
C LEU A 125 -26.32 -7.99 0.60
N SER A 126 -26.97 -8.77 1.46
CA SER A 126 -28.03 -8.32 2.38
C SER A 126 -27.93 -9.06 3.71
N THR A 127 -28.70 -8.63 4.70
CA THR A 127 -28.81 -9.28 6.02
C THR A 127 -29.97 -10.25 6.12
N GLU A 128 -30.75 -10.42 5.04
CA GLU A 128 -31.89 -11.34 5.00
C GLU A 128 -31.49 -12.78 5.35
N PRO A 129 -32.36 -13.56 6.02
CA PRO A 129 -32.04 -14.92 6.42
C PRO A 129 -31.61 -15.83 5.26
N ASP A 130 -32.25 -15.69 4.10
CA ASP A 130 -32.03 -16.49 2.90
C ASP A 130 -31.05 -15.83 1.91
N ALA A 131 -30.28 -14.83 2.35
CA ALA A 131 -29.32 -14.15 1.49
C ALA A 131 -28.28 -15.12 0.94
N GLU A 132 -28.07 -15.06 -0.37
CA GLU A 132 -27.02 -15.83 -1.04
C GLU A 132 -25.64 -15.49 -0.48
N SER A 133 -24.86 -16.52 -0.18
CA SER A 133 -23.49 -16.36 0.31
C SER A 133 -22.46 -16.58 -0.78
N TYR A 134 -21.43 -15.75 -0.78
CA TYR A 134 -20.32 -15.82 -1.71
C TYR A 134 -19.01 -16.07 -0.96
N VAL A 135 -18.18 -16.96 -1.47
CA VAL A 135 -16.88 -17.30 -0.86
C VAL A 135 -15.84 -16.25 -1.26
N PHE A 136 -14.95 -15.94 -0.34
CA PHE A 136 -13.76 -15.15 -0.59
C PHE A 136 -12.55 -15.70 0.16
N THR A 137 -11.34 -15.29 -0.25
CA THR A 137 -10.11 -15.49 0.50
C THR A 137 -9.47 -14.15 0.83
N THR A 138 -8.83 -14.02 1.99
CA THR A 138 -8.07 -12.81 2.34
C THR A 138 -6.64 -12.90 1.80
N ARG A 139 -6.03 -11.74 1.50
CA ARG A 139 -4.59 -11.59 1.22
C ARG A 139 -3.88 -10.90 2.38
N ASN A 140 -4.54 -9.98 3.00
CA ASN A 140 -4.10 -9.32 4.24
C ASN A 140 -5.31 -8.82 5.02
N ILE A 141 -5.08 -8.58 6.31
CA ILE A 141 -6.11 -8.06 7.22
C ILE A 141 -5.52 -7.02 8.18
N SER A 142 -6.37 -6.11 8.62
CA SER A 142 -6.12 -5.12 9.68
C SER A 142 -7.38 -4.97 10.54
N ALA A 143 -7.29 -4.26 11.66
CA ALA A 143 -8.47 -3.98 12.47
C ALA A 143 -9.52 -3.09 11.76
N GLY A 144 -9.16 -2.40 10.69
CA GLY A 144 -10.09 -1.54 9.93
C GLY A 144 -10.57 -2.13 8.60
N GLY A 145 -10.12 -3.34 8.22
CA GLY A 145 -10.49 -3.92 6.93
C GLY A 145 -9.51 -4.96 6.41
N MET A 146 -9.72 -5.40 5.19
CA MET A 146 -8.92 -6.44 4.55
C MET A 146 -8.77 -6.24 3.05
N LEU A 147 -7.86 -6.97 2.46
CA LEU A 147 -7.77 -7.21 1.02
C LEU A 147 -8.32 -8.62 0.77
N MET A 148 -9.38 -8.73 0.00
CA MET A 148 -10.02 -10.00 -0.32
C MET A 148 -10.01 -10.30 -1.82
N VAL A 149 -10.09 -11.58 -2.16
CA VAL A 149 -10.25 -12.09 -3.51
C VAL A 149 -11.53 -12.94 -3.57
N THR A 150 -12.36 -12.71 -4.56
CA THR A 150 -13.60 -13.47 -4.81
C THR A 150 -13.90 -13.55 -6.31
N LYS A 151 -14.63 -14.58 -6.72
CA LYS A 151 -15.13 -14.71 -8.09
C LYS A 151 -16.35 -13.80 -8.38
N LYS A 152 -17.01 -13.30 -7.32
CA LYS A 152 -18.16 -12.39 -7.46
C LYS A 152 -17.67 -10.99 -7.84
N TYR A 153 -18.22 -10.45 -8.93
CA TYR A 153 -17.99 -9.06 -9.29
C TYR A 153 -18.76 -8.13 -8.32
N LEU A 154 -18.06 -7.12 -7.81
CA LEU A 154 -18.58 -6.09 -6.91
C LEU A 154 -18.16 -4.71 -7.44
N LYS A 155 -18.95 -3.69 -7.12
CA LYS A 155 -18.65 -2.30 -7.47
C LYS A 155 -18.05 -1.56 -6.28
N MET A 156 -17.23 -0.56 -6.57
CA MET A 156 -16.82 0.39 -5.52
C MET A 156 -18.04 1.03 -4.88
N GLY A 157 -18.05 1.05 -3.55
CA GLY A 157 -19.17 1.57 -2.77
C GLY A 157 -20.16 0.51 -2.29
N ASP A 158 -20.16 -0.69 -2.87
CA ASP A 158 -21.04 -1.78 -2.44
C ASP A 158 -20.86 -2.08 -0.95
N ILE A 159 -21.99 -2.33 -0.29
CA ILE A 159 -22.05 -2.79 1.10
C ILE A 159 -22.19 -4.30 1.11
N ILE A 160 -21.34 -4.95 1.87
CA ILE A 160 -21.36 -6.40 2.08
C ILE A 160 -21.32 -6.73 3.57
N TYR A 161 -21.78 -7.90 3.94
CA TYR A 161 -21.80 -8.42 5.31
C TYR A 161 -20.93 -9.67 5.38
N ILE A 162 -19.90 -9.65 6.23
CA ILE A 162 -18.80 -10.60 6.22
C ILE A 162 -18.89 -11.55 7.40
N ASP A 163 -18.81 -12.85 7.12
CA ASP A 163 -18.52 -13.89 8.08
C ASP A 163 -17.09 -14.38 7.87
N LEU A 164 -16.24 -14.23 8.88
CA LEU A 164 -14.84 -14.63 8.81
C LEU A 164 -14.35 -15.12 10.17
N LYS A 165 -13.94 -16.38 10.23
CA LYS A 165 -13.27 -16.93 11.41
C LYS A 165 -11.78 -16.59 11.37
N LEU A 166 -11.31 -15.85 12.38
CA LEU A 166 -9.91 -15.43 12.49
C LEU A 166 -9.07 -16.45 13.27
N ASP A 167 -9.65 -16.99 14.34
CA ASP A 167 -9.14 -18.12 15.13
C ASP A 167 -10.28 -18.81 15.89
N ASN A 168 -9.96 -19.55 16.96
CA ASN A 168 -10.99 -20.27 17.72
C ASN A 168 -11.86 -19.37 18.61
N GLU A 169 -11.38 -18.16 18.93
CA GLU A 169 -12.04 -17.24 19.87
C GLU A 169 -12.59 -15.98 19.17
N LEU A 170 -12.06 -15.64 18.00
CA LEU A 170 -12.38 -14.40 17.31
C LEU A 170 -12.95 -14.65 15.92
N SER A 171 -14.15 -14.15 15.69
CA SER A 171 -14.85 -14.20 14.41
C SER A 171 -15.52 -12.87 14.10
N LEU A 172 -15.61 -12.55 12.82
CA LEU A 172 -16.51 -11.53 12.31
C LEU A 172 -17.82 -12.22 11.92
N ASN A 173 -18.93 -11.74 12.44
CA ASN A 173 -20.26 -12.29 12.18
C ASN A 173 -21.12 -11.20 11.56
N LYS A 174 -21.49 -11.36 10.29
CA LYS A 174 -22.24 -10.37 9.51
C LYS A 174 -21.66 -8.95 9.65
N GLN A 175 -20.32 -8.84 9.73
CA GLN A 175 -19.65 -7.55 9.85
C GLN A 175 -19.93 -6.70 8.62
N LYS A 176 -20.67 -5.59 8.81
CA LYS A 176 -20.96 -4.61 7.77
C LYS A 176 -19.68 -4.02 7.22
N SER A 177 -19.53 -4.01 5.91
CA SER A 177 -18.30 -3.63 5.25
C SER A 177 -18.55 -2.95 3.92
N LYS A 178 -17.61 -2.14 3.45
CA LYS A 178 -17.73 -1.38 2.19
C LYS A 178 -16.57 -1.71 1.27
N ILE A 179 -16.85 -1.90 -0.02
CA ILE A 179 -15.84 -1.99 -1.07
C ILE A 179 -15.28 -0.58 -1.31
N VAL A 180 -14.02 -0.36 -0.97
CA VAL A 180 -13.36 0.96 -1.07
C VAL A 180 -12.32 1.03 -2.18
N ARG A 181 -11.93 -0.11 -2.73
CA ARG A 181 -10.96 -0.20 -3.83
C ARG A 181 -11.19 -1.49 -4.62
N GLN A 182 -11.06 -1.40 -5.92
CA GLN A 182 -10.92 -2.54 -6.82
C GLN A 182 -9.51 -2.50 -7.38
N ASP A 183 -8.76 -3.58 -7.19
CA ASP A 183 -7.45 -3.78 -7.80
C ASP A 183 -7.59 -4.51 -9.15
N GLU A 184 -6.47 -4.79 -9.80
CA GLU A 184 -6.48 -5.54 -11.06
C GLU A 184 -7.06 -6.93 -10.86
N GLN A 185 -7.75 -7.43 -11.88
CA GLN A 185 -8.24 -8.81 -11.91
C GLN A 185 -7.05 -9.76 -11.97
N ILE A 186 -7.12 -10.84 -11.20
CA ILE A 186 -6.14 -11.93 -11.19
C ILE A 186 -6.83 -13.23 -11.62
N ASP A 187 -6.06 -14.28 -11.91
CA ASP A 187 -6.61 -15.58 -12.34
C ASP A 187 -7.61 -16.18 -11.35
N GLU A 188 -7.41 -15.90 -10.04
CA GLU A 188 -8.28 -16.38 -8.96
C GLU A 188 -9.60 -15.59 -8.84
N GLY A 189 -9.75 -14.45 -9.51
CA GLY A 189 -10.93 -13.59 -9.47
C GLY A 189 -10.62 -12.11 -9.36
N PHE A 190 -11.53 -11.37 -8.73
CA PHE A 190 -11.42 -9.94 -8.49
C PHE A 190 -10.84 -9.66 -7.11
N MET A 191 -9.93 -8.70 -7.02
CA MET A 191 -9.29 -8.30 -5.77
C MET A 191 -9.87 -6.96 -5.29
N TYR A 192 -10.36 -6.95 -4.03
CA TYR A 192 -11.03 -5.79 -3.44
C TYR A 192 -10.40 -5.36 -2.13
N GLY A 193 -10.16 -4.05 -1.97
CA GLY A 193 -9.95 -3.44 -0.67
C GLY A 193 -11.30 -3.22 0.03
N VAL A 194 -11.43 -3.80 1.21
CA VAL A 194 -12.66 -3.77 2.02
C VAL A 194 -12.41 -3.02 3.30
N GLN A 195 -13.29 -2.08 3.63
CA GLN A 195 -13.31 -1.36 4.90
C GLN A 195 -14.43 -1.92 5.78
N PHE A 196 -14.11 -2.28 7.01
CA PHE A 196 -15.12 -2.62 8.01
C PHE A 196 -15.81 -1.33 8.48
N LEU A 197 -17.15 -1.37 8.58
CA LEU A 197 -17.96 -0.25 9.04
C LEU A 197 -18.58 -0.59 10.40
N ASP A 198 -18.83 0.44 11.19
CA ASP A 198 -19.60 0.34 12.45
C ASP A 198 -19.06 -0.76 13.40
N ILE A 199 -17.72 -0.93 13.46
CA ILE A 199 -17.10 -1.93 14.33
C ILE A 199 -17.32 -1.55 15.79
N PRO A 200 -17.90 -2.43 16.63
CA PRO A 200 -17.96 -2.21 18.06
C PRO A 200 -16.56 -2.04 18.68
N PRO A 201 -16.36 -1.13 19.64
CA PRO A 201 -15.05 -0.87 20.25
C PRO A 201 -14.38 -2.11 20.83
N ALA A 202 -15.17 -3.03 21.41
CA ALA A 202 -14.66 -4.29 21.94
C ALA A 202 -14.07 -5.19 20.84
N LEU A 203 -14.76 -5.27 19.69
CA LEU A 203 -14.30 -6.05 18.53
C LEU A 203 -13.06 -5.38 17.88
N GLU A 204 -13.03 -4.04 17.73
CA GLU A 204 -11.85 -3.31 17.24
C GLU A 204 -10.63 -3.65 18.11
N LYS A 205 -10.78 -3.59 19.44
CA LYS A 205 -9.71 -3.90 20.38
C LYS A 205 -9.24 -5.36 20.28
N ALA A 206 -10.16 -6.31 20.12
CA ALA A 206 -9.84 -7.73 19.93
C ALA A 206 -9.07 -7.95 18.60
N LEU A 207 -9.50 -7.32 17.51
CA LEU A 207 -8.83 -7.36 16.21
C LEU A 207 -7.39 -6.79 16.30
N VAL A 208 -7.22 -5.64 16.95
CA VAL A 208 -5.89 -5.04 17.14
C VAL A 208 -4.96 -6.00 17.89
N ARG A 209 -5.45 -6.61 19.01
CA ARG A 209 -4.67 -7.59 19.78
C ARG A 209 -4.30 -8.80 18.94
N PHE A 210 -5.25 -9.40 18.25
CA PHE A 210 -5.04 -10.54 17.36
C PHE A 210 -3.96 -10.27 16.30
N ILE A 211 -4.07 -9.13 15.60
CA ILE A 211 -3.13 -8.73 14.55
C ILE A 211 -1.72 -8.53 15.11
N PHE A 212 -1.61 -7.86 16.26
CA PHE A 212 -0.32 -7.65 16.91
C PHE A 212 0.35 -8.97 17.33
N GLN A 213 -0.40 -9.90 17.92
CA GLN A 213 0.11 -11.24 18.28
C GLN A 213 0.58 -12.03 17.05
N LYS A 214 -0.17 -11.97 15.95
CA LYS A 214 0.22 -12.62 14.68
C LYS A 214 1.46 -11.97 14.08
N GLU A 215 1.57 -10.63 14.11
CA GLU A 215 2.76 -9.91 13.61
C GLU A 215 4.02 -10.32 14.37
N ILE A 216 3.96 -10.40 15.72
CA ILE A 216 5.10 -10.84 16.53
C ILE A 216 5.52 -12.25 16.13
N LYS A 217 4.57 -13.20 16.04
CA LYS A 217 4.87 -14.58 15.64
C LYS A 217 5.52 -14.65 14.25
N MET A 218 5.05 -13.87 13.29
CA MET A 218 5.62 -13.81 11.93
C MET A 218 7.04 -13.22 11.90
N LYS A 219 7.37 -12.29 12.80
CA LYS A 219 8.72 -11.72 12.92
C LYS A 219 9.70 -12.66 13.62
N ALA A 220 9.24 -13.51 14.53
CA ALA A 220 10.07 -14.46 15.25
C ALA A 220 10.50 -15.68 14.40
N ILE A 221 9.85 -15.90 13.23
CA ILE A 221 10.15 -17.02 12.30
C ILE A 221 11.13 -16.60 11.20
N LYS A 222 11.46 -15.32 11.09
CA LYS A 222 12.45 -14.76 10.15
C LYS A 222 13.81 -14.55 10.80
#